data_22b129d7f28919d0b4384d0ebc471c1c
#
_entry.id   22b129d7f28919d0b4384d0ebc471c1c
#
_cell.length_a   1.000
_cell.length_b   1.000
_cell.length_c   1.000
_cell.angle_alpha   90.00
_cell.angle_beta   90.00
_cell.angle_gamma   90.00
#
_symmetry.space_group_name_H-M   'P 1'
#
loop_
_entity.id
_entity.type
_entity.pdbx_description
1 polymer ?
#
loop_
_entity_poly.entity_id
_entity_poly.type
_entity_poly.pdbx_seq_one_letter_code
_entity_poly.pdbx_strand_id
1 'polypeptide(L)'
;MKRYFLVLCLLLLLPVLCSCGEEEVRTIKIYNCVDYIDEAVLDDFVDYFYEKHGERIDYIYDTFETNESMYNTIRTGKTDYDLCCPSDYMIQKMIREDRVEKFDFEQYNLDTYFENCSPYLLDLFEQNGWTEYAACYMWGTLGLIYNPSELASKVDEEDYTVESWEDFLKPEFKGMASLKDSVRDAYCVASIMVHKDELSKVDSSSKEYNTLIQDVINRVSDEDIEKVSNKLREIKSNIYGLEVDSAKGDIVTGKIAMNLAWSGDAVYSIDLAEEAGIELRYTVPNEGGNVWFDGWVMPKGADKELAQEFINFLSLPEIAAQNMEEIGYTSSIAGDAIYNLIDEWYGVASNELYVEECQALYDEDPTIENKELLDEAIAYLDEATYTEVDLTYFFKGTLSEEYLTGDKVIVTIDDSYMGRQFTTQYPDLDTLNRCGVMQDFDEQNETVLQMWINVKANKASVILIVSLISFVTLAILLVLYSKRSYFARKRRLNKK
;
A
#
# COMPACT_ATOMS: atom_id res chain seq x y z
N MET A 1 45.22 -62.38 -7.61
CA MET A 1 44.28 -61.86 -6.68
C MET A 1 44.69 -60.48 -6.07
N LYS A 2 45.91 -60.28 -5.56
CA LYS A 2 46.33 -59.00 -4.97
C LYS A 2 46.30 -57.78 -5.92
N ARG A 3 46.61 -57.97 -7.22
CA ARG A 3 46.57 -56.86 -8.22
C ARG A 3 45.18 -56.41 -8.59
N TYR A 4 44.20 -57.28 -8.62
CA TYR A 4 42.80 -56.92 -8.89
C TYR A 4 42.11 -56.25 -7.69
N PHE A 5 42.54 -56.59 -6.46
CA PHE A 5 42.04 -55.94 -5.25
C PHE A 5 42.52 -54.50 -5.14
N LEU A 6 43.75 -54.19 -5.57
CA LEU A 6 44.27 -52.81 -5.60
C LEU A 6 43.58 -51.94 -6.64
N VAL A 7 43.24 -52.48 -7.82
CA VAL A 7 42.50 -51.78 -8.87
C VAL A 7 41.04 -51.55 -8.46
N LEU A 8 40.42 -52.49 -7.75
CA LEU A 8 39.07 -52.35 -7.21
C LEU A 8 39.00 -51.30 -6.10
N CYS A 9 40.04 -51.23 -5.23
CA CYS A 9 40.13 -50.18 -4.21
C CYS A 9 40.39 -48.78 -4.82
N LEU A 10 41.15 -48.67 -5.92
CA LEU A 10 41.33 -47.42 -6.63
C LEU A 10 40.06 -46.97 -7.38
N LEU A 11 39.28 -47.90 -7.93
CA LEU A 11 37.99 -47.61 -8.57
C LEU A 11 36.88 -47.22 -7.56
N LEU A 12 36.98 -47.68 -6.32
CA LEU A 12 36.07 -47.26 -5.23
C LEU A 12 36.44 -45.92 -4.59
N LEU A 13 37.67 -45.44 -4.78
CA LEU A 13 38.11 -44.12 -4.31
C LEU A 13 37.84 -42.99 -5.32
N LEU A 14 37.57 -43.30 -6.59
CA LEU A 14 37.25 -42.31 -7.63
C LEU A 14 35.93 -41.54 -7.39
N PRO A 15 34.84 -42.13 -6.87
CA PRO A 15 33.64 -41.32 -6.56
C PRO A 15 33.77 -40.44 -5.33
N VAL A 16 34.78 -40.64 -4.46
CA VAL A 16 34.99 -39.79 -3.27
C VAL A 16 35.73 -38.49 -3.60
N LEU A 17 36.40 -38.44 -4.80
CA LEU A 17 37.10 -37.23 -5.23
C LEU A 17 36.30 -36.37 -6.24
N CYS A 18 35.09 -36.83 -6.63
CA CYS A 18 34.16 -36.06 -7.46
C CYS A 18 32.92 -35.56 -6.67
N SER A 19 32.98 -35.59 -5.36
CA SER A 19 32.11 -34.72 -4.57
C SER A 19 32.74 -33.31 -4.63
N CYS A 20 32.63 -32.63 -5.76
CA CYS A 20 32.51 -31.20 -5.75
C CYS A 20 31.25 -30.98 -4.90
N GLY A 21 31.43 -30.58 -3.65
CA GLY A 21 30.33 -29.91 -2.94
C GLY A 21 29.91 -28.79 -3.87
N GLU A 22 28.69 -28.81 -4.34
CA GLU A 22 28.08 -27.56 -4.76
C GLU A 22 28.30 -26.65 -3.55
N GLU A 23 29.14 -25.62 -3.69
CA GLU A 23 29.18 -24.56 -2.69
C GLU A 23 27.74 -24.09 -2.60
N GLU A 24 27.15 -24.23 -1.42
CA GLU A 24 25.77 -23.77 -1.15
C GLU A 24 25.77 -22.26 -1.40
N VAL A 25 25.14 -21.83 -2.48
CA VAL A 25 25.10 -20.42 -2.87
C VAL A 25 24.36 -19.67 -1.78
N ARG A 26 24.99 -18.64 -1.22
CA ARG A 26 24.39 -17.78 -0.20
C ARG A 26 23.15 -17.12 -0.79
N THR A 27 22.02 -17.16 -0.08
CA THR A 27 20.71 -16.79 -0.62
C THR A 27 20.04 -15.79 0.30
N ILE A 28 19.68 -14.61 -0.24
CA ILE A 28 18.83 -13.65 0.47
C ILE A 28 17.37 -14.08 0.34
N LYS A 29 16.62 -14.02 1.45
CA LYS A 29 15.21 -14.39 1.51
C LYS A 29 14.36 -13.18 1.88
N ILE A 30 13.54 -12.76 0.94
CA ILE A 30 12.76 -11.52 1.01
C ILE A 30 11.28 -11.87 1.08
N TYR A 31 10.55 -11.20 1.98
CA TYR A 31 9.12 -11.36 2.16
C TYR A 31 8.42 -10.00 2.06
N ASN A 32 7.77 -9.75 0.94
CA ASN A 32 7.18 -8.44 0.61
C ASN A 32 5.67 -8.54 0.39
N CYS A 33 5.01 -7.41 0.22
CA CYS A 33 3.62 -7.37 -0.23
C CYS A 33 3.52 -7.83 -1.70
N VAL A 34 2.36 -8.34 -2.09
CA VAL A 34 2.07 -8.71 -3.49
C VAL A 34 2.15 -7.46 -4.37
N ASP A 35 2.72 -7.60 -5.57
CA ASP A 35 2.86 -6.55 -6.59
C ASP A 35 3.49 -5.25 -6.04
N TYR A 36 4.58 -5.38 -5.26
CA TYR A 36 5.15 -4.27 -4.51
C TYR A 36 6.68 -4.13 -4.68
N ILE A 37 7.20 -4.61 -5.77
CA ILE A 37 8.59 -4.42 -6.25
C ILE A 37 8.62 -4.74 -7.76
N ASP A 38 9.46 -4.02 -8.50
CA ASP A 38 9.89 -4.50 -9.81
C ASP A 38 10.78 -5.74 -9.63
N GLU A 39 10.31 -6.90 -10.07
CA GLU A 39 11.08 -8.15 -9.90
C GLU A 39 12.41 -8.15 -10.65
N ALA A 40 12.60 -7.31 -11.68
CA ALA A 40 13.87 -7.17 -12.38
C ALA A 40 14.97 -6.64 -11.44
N VAL A 41 14.60 -5.80 -10.47
CA VAL A 41 15.52 -5.27 -9.44
C VAL A 41 16.17 -6.38 -8.59
N LEU A 42 15.50 -7.54 -8.45
CA LEU A 42 16.07 -8.68 -7.72
C LEU A 42 17.23 -9.32 -8.47
N ASP A 43 17.11 -9.47 -9.80
CA ASP A 43 18.20 -9.95 -10.65
C ASP A 43 19.35 -8.93 -10.70
N ASP A 44 19.03 -7.64 -10.81
CA ASP A 44 20.00 -6.56 -10.80
C ASP A 44 20.79 -6.51 -9.48
N PHE A 45 20.14 -6.81 -8.35
CA PHE A 45 20.82 -6.92 -7.05
C PHE A 45 21.85 -8.05 -7.01
N VAL A 46 21.56 -9.20 -7.59
CA VAL A 46 22.51 -10.33 -7.66
C VAL A 46 23.76 -9.94 -8.44
N ASP A 47 23.59 -9.25 -9.56
CA ASP A 47 24.69 -8.77 -10.38
C ASP A 47 25.48 -7.65 -9.67
N TYR A 48 24.80 -6.68 -9.07
CA TYR A 48 25.40 -5.63 -8.26
C TYR A 48 26.24 -6.19 -7.10
N PHE A 49 25.70 -7.17 -6.36
CA PHE A 49 26.40 -7.80 -5.25
C PHE A 49 27.67 -8.52 -5.74
N TYR A 50 27.56 -9.24 -6.87
CA TYR A 50 28.70 -9.89 -7.48
C TYR A 50 29.77 -8.91 -7.94
N GLU A 51 29.40 -7.80 -8.57
CA GLU A 51 30.35 -6.76 -9.00
C GLU A 51 31.08 -6.12 -7.82
N LYS A 52 30.37 -5.90 -6.72
CA LYS A 52 30.90 -5.22 -5.53
C LYS A 52 31.75 -6.13 -4.65
N HIS A 53 31.33 -7.37 -4.44
CA HIS A 53 31.93 -8.31 -3.47
C HIS A 53 32.67 -9.47 -4.12
N GLY A 54 32.48 -9.76 -5.42
CA GLY A 54 33.04 -10.90 -6.12
C GLY A 54 32.45 -12.26 -5.70
N GLU A 55 31.38 -12.25 -4.91
CA GLU A 55 30.64 -13.41 -4.43
C GLU A 55 29.31 -13.55 -5.18
N ARG A 56 28.99 -14.77 -5.64
CA ARG A 56 27.66 -15.05 -6.23
C ARG A 56 26.67 -15.37 -5.13
N ILE A 57 25.54 -14.71 -5.19
CA ILE A 57 24.38 -14.97 -4.33
C ILE A 57 23.18 -15.38 -5.18
N ASP A 58 22.13 -15.85 -4.54
CA ASP A 58 20.82 -16.13 -5.10
C ASP A 58 19.75 -15.46 -4.24
N TYR A 59 18.50 -15.44 -4.69
CA TYR A 59 17.41 -14.89 -3.89
C TYR A 59 16.20 -15.84 -3.85
N ILE A 60 15.40 -15.70 -2.80
CA ILE A 60 14.04 -16.23 -2.67
C ILE A 60 13.15 -15.05 -2.37
N TYR A 61 12.13 -14.84 -3.22
CA TYR A 61 11.15 -13.79 -3.06
C TYR A 61 9.77 -14.40 -2.86
N ASP A 62 9.22 -14.20 -1.67
CA ASP A 62 7.87 -14.63 -1.30
C ASP A 62 7.00 -13.40 -1.01
N THR A 63 5.67 -13.54 -1.17
CA THR A 63 4.73 -12.43 -0.98
C THR A 63 3.67 -12.72 0.06
N PHE A 64 3.11 -11.66 0.65
CA PHE A 64 1.98 -11.69 1.58
C PHE A 64 0.88 -10.70 1.18
N GLU A 65 -0.35 -10.99 1.56
CA GLU A 65 -1.51 -10.14 1.27
C GLU A 65 -1.82 -9.13 2.40
N THR A 66 -1.47 -9.45 3.65
CA THR A 66 -1.75 -8.59 4.82
C THR A 66 -0.63 -8.63 5.84
N ASN A 67 -0.42 -7.52 6.55
CA ASN A 67 0.53 -7.42 7.65
C ASN A 67 0.32 -8.50 8.72
N GLU A 68 -0.94 -8.86 9.01
CA GLU A 68 -1.28 -9.88 9.99
C GLU A 68 -0.86 -11.28 9.52
N SER A 69 -0.99 -11.59 8.23
CA SER A 69 -0.53 -12.87 7.66
C SER A 69 0.98 -12.98 7.68
N MET A 70 1.68 -11.92 7.28
CA MET A 70 3.13 -11.80 7.35
C MET A 70 3.62 -11.98 8.79
N TYR A 71 3.07 -11.21 9.73
CA TYR A 71 3.44 -11.27 11.15
C TYR A 71 3.23 -12.68 11.73
N ASN A 72 2.11 -13.34 11.42
CA ASN A 72 1.85 -14.72 11.88
C ASN A 72 2.89 -15.69 11.33
N THR A 73 3.36 -15.51 10.11
CA THR A 73 4.43 -16.32 9.50
C THR A 73 5.74 -16.14 10.25
N ILE A 74 6.17 -14.90 10.43
CA ILE A 74 7.42 -14.55 11.17
C ILE A 74 7.36 -15.03 12.62
N ARG A 75 6.22 -14.82 13.32
CA ARG A 75 6.04 -15.20 14.71
C ARG A 75 6.21 -16.69 14.98
N THR A 76 5.85 -17.54 14.01
CA THR A 76 5.98 -18.99 14.19
C THR A 76 7.42 -19.48 14.20
N GLY A 77 8.38 -18.67 13.70
CA GLY A 77 9.81 -19.01 13.62
C GLY A 77 10.09 -20.21 12.71
N LYS A 78 9.19 -20.48 11.77
CA LYS A 78 9.35 -21.59 10.81
C LYS A 78 10.01 -21.17 9.51
N THR A 79 10.19 -19.89 9.34
CA THR A 79 10.80 -19.24 8.17
C THR A 79 12.02 -18.47 8.62
N ASP A 80 12.98 -18.37 7.75
CA ASP A 80 14.27 -17.74 7.96
C ASP A 80 14.48 -16.61 6.92
N TYR A 81 13.48 -15.71 6.81
CA TYR A 81 13.58 -14.53 5.97
C TYR A 81 14.63 -13.55 6.51
N ASP A 82 15.36 -12.93 5.59
CA ASP A 82 16.36 -11.90 5.90
C ASP A 82 15.76 -10.51 5.93
N LEU A 83 14.76 -10.27 5.07
CA LEU A 83 13.99 -9.03 5.02
C LEU A 83 12.49 -9.30 4.95
N CYS A 84 11.72 -8.45 5.59
CA CYS A 84 10.29 -8.28 5.33
C CYS A 84 9.91 -6.79 5.33
N CYS A 85 8.84 -6.44 4.61
CA CYS A 85 8.40 -5.06 4.42
C CYS A 85 7.01 -4.82 5.00
N PRO A 86 6.86 -4.71 6.32
CA PRO A 86 5.62 -4.36 6.99
C PRO A 86 5.32 -2.86 6.97
N SER A 87 4.05 -2.52 7.22
CA SER A 87 3.63 -1.14 7.46
C SER A 87 3.98 -0.66 8.87
N ASP A 88 3.95 0.64 9.08
CA ASP A 88 4.31 1.40 10.29
C ASP A 88 3.89 0.77 11.62
N TYR A 89 2.59 0.52 11.83
CA TYR A 89 2.07 -0.06 13.08
C TYR A 89 2.59 -1.49 13.32
N MET A 90 2.87 -2.23 12.25
CA MET A 90 3.41 -3.58 12.35
C MET A 90 4.91 -3.57 12.64
N ILE A 91 5.67 -2.61 12.07
CA ILE A 91 7.07 -2.35 12.44
C ILE A 91 7.15 -2.14 13.95
N GLN A 92 6.32 -1.24 14.48
CA GLN A 92 6.28 -0.93 15.91
C GLN A 92 5.97 -2.17 16.76
N LYS A 93 4.98 -2.96 16.36
CA LYS A 93 4.63 -4.21 17.02
C LYS A 93 5.78 -5.21 17.02
N MET A 94 6.46 -5.37 15.88
CA MET A 94 7.56 -6.31 15.73
C MET A 94 8.76 -5.89 16.57
N ILE A 95 9.06 -4.59 16.68
CA ILE A 95 10.11 -4.05 17.56
C ILE A 95 9.75 -4.34 19.02
N ARG A 96 8.54 -3.98 19.45
CA ARG A 96 8.08 -4.20 20.84
C ARG A 96 8.12 -5.67 21.25
N GLU A 97 7.77 -6.57 20.36
CA GLU A 97 7.75 -8.01 20.62
C GLU A 97 9.09 -8.70 20.36
N ASP A 98 10.17 -7.94 20.14
CA ASP A 98 11.54 -8.43 19.89
C ASP A 98 11.56 -9.45 18.73
N ARG A 99 10.92 -9.12 17.59
CA ARG A 99 10.85 -9.95 16.39
C ARG A 99 11.83 -9.56 15.31
N VAL A 100 12.46 -8.39 15.44
CA VAL A 100 13.39 -7.84 14.45
C VAL A 100 14.77 -7.65 15.07
N GLU A 101 15.78 -7.73 14.22
CA GLU A 101 17.16 -7.36 14.54
C GLU A 101 17.32 -5.84 14.39
N LYS A 102 18.33 -5.31 15.09
CA LYS A 102 18.84 -3.97 14.77
C LYS A 102 19.79 -4.06 13.58
N PHE A 103 19.83 -3.00 12.80
CA PHE A 103 20.90 -2.78 11.85
C PHE A 103 22.26 -2.80 12.53
N ASP A 104 23.25 -3.29 11.84
CA ASP A 104 24.63 -3.36 12.31
C ASP A 104 25.46 -2.26 11.62
N PHE A 105 25.39 -1.04 12.12
CA PHE A 105 26.10 0.10 11.57
C PHE A 105 27.63 0.07 11.80
N GLU A 106 28.12 -0.83 12.67
CA GLU A 106 29.55 -0.98 12.89
C GLU A 106 30.22 -1.85 11.81
N GLN A 107 29.50 -2.86 11.31
CA GLN A 107 30.00 -3.82 10.35
C GLN A 107 29.48 -3.60 8.93
N TYR A 108 28.22 -3.24 8.80
CA TYR A 108 27.52 -3.00 7.53
C TYR A 108 26.83 -1.66 7.58
N ASN A 109 27.19 -0.72 6.70
CA ASN A 109 26.58 0.60 6.70
C ASN A 109 25.24 0.63 5.95
N LEU A 110 24.51 1.72 6.13
CA LEU A 110 23.33 2.10 5.34
C LEU A 110 23.53 3.52 4.77
N ASP A 111 24.73 3.84 4.35
CA ASP A 111 25.08 5.21 3.93
C ASP A 111 24.24 5.63 2.72
N THR A 112 24.08 4.75 1.72
CA THR A 112 23.26 5.05 0.52
C THR A 112 21.80 5.35 0.89
N TYR A 113 21.23 4.59 1.83
CA TYR A 113 19.88 4.84 2.31
C TYR A 113 19.78 6.20 3.02
N PHE A 114 20.67 6.51 3.97
CA PHE A 114 20.60 7.77 4.71
C PHE A 114 20.94 9.01 3.85
N GLU A 115 21.76 8.85 2.83
CA GLU A 115 22.11 9.93 1.92
C GLU A 115 20.97 10.27 0.97
N ASN A 116 20.17 9.30 0.55
CA ASN A 116 19.14 9.45 -0.48
C ASN A 116 17.71 9.45 0.06
N CYS A 117 17.45 8.93 1.26
CA CYS A 117 16.11 8.94 1.83
C CYS A 117 15.66 10.38 2.15
N SER A 118 14.40 10.66 1.87
CA SER A 118 13.78 11.95 2.18
C SER A 118 13.98 12.36 3.65
N PRO A 119 14.49 13.56 3.94
CA PRO A 119 14.67 14.03 5.32
C PRO A 119 13.36 14.07 6.10
N TYR A 120 12.22 14.32 5.45
CA TYR A 120 10.91 14.28 6.08
C TYR A 120 10.61 12.87 6.65
N LEU A 121 10.92 11.82 5.90
CA LEU A 121 10.67 10.44 6.32
C LEU A 121 11.71 9.97 7.35
N LEU A 122 12.97 10.36 7.20
CA LEU A 122 13.99 10.09 8.21
C LEU A 122 13.62 10.70 9.57
N ASP A 123 13.12 11.94 9.57
CA ASP A 123 12.64 12.62 10.79
C ASP A 123 11.46 11.86 11.43
N LEU A 124 10.52 11.34 10.63
CA LEU A 124 9.41 10.52 11.14
C LEU A 124 9.90 9.21 11.77
N PHE A 125 10.87 8.55 11.15
CA PHE A 125 11.45 7.31 11.67
C PHE A 125 12.22 7.55 12.98
N GLU A 126 12.96 8.66 13.07
CA GLU A 126 13.67 9.07 14.30
C GLU A 126 12.68 9.36 15.44
N GLN A 127 11.63 10.15 15.16
CA GLN A 127 10.61 10.51 16.14
C GLN A 127 9.89 9.29 16.73
N ASN A 128 9.72 8.24 15.93
CA ASN A 128 9.09 6.99 16.36
C ASN A 128 10.10 5.96 16.93
N GLY A 129 11.40 6.25 16.89
CA GLY A 129 12.43 5.35 17.41
C GLY A 129 12.69 4.11 16.55
N TRP A 130 12.46 4.19 15.23
CA TRP A 130 12.58 3.06 14.31
C TRP A 130 13.89 3.02 13.53
N THR A 131 14.65 4.09 13.50
CA THR A 131 15.87 4.26 12.68
C THR A 131 16.88 3.12 12.82
N GLU A 132 16.95 2.49 14.01
CA GLU A 132 17.86 1.37 14.24
C GLU A 132 17.30 0.01 13.75
N TYR A 133 16.02 -0.06 13.34
CA TYR A 133 15.31 -1.32 13.05
C TYR A 133 14.70 -1.40 11.67
N ALA A 134 14.38 -0.25 11.08
CA ALA A 134 13.64 -0.20 9.83
C ALA A 134 14.20 0.88 8.89
N ALA A 135 14.20 0.58 7.59
CA ALA A 135 14.46 1.52 6.51
C ALA A 135 13.17 1.75 5.73
N CYS A 136 12.77 3.01 5.56
CA CYS A 136 11.57 3.36 4.82
C CYS A 136 11.69 2.92 3.36
N TYR A 137 10.61 2.41 2.79
CA TYR A 137 10.57 1.91 1.42
C TYR A 137 9.61 2.75 0.58
N MET A 138 8.31 2.61 0.79
CA MET A 138 7.28 3.39 0.13
C MET A 138 6.46 4.14 1.17
N TRP A 139 5.85 5.24 0.76
CA TRP A 139 5.03 6.06 1.64
C TRP A 139 3.86 6.72 0.90
N GLY A 140 2.94 7.25 1.66
CA GLY A 140 1.82 7.98 1.10
C GLY A 140 0.79 8.39 2.14
N THR A 141 -0.40 8.74 1.67
CA THR A 141 -1.52 9.15 2.51
C THR A 141 -2.72 8.23 2.33
N LEU A 142 -3.60 8.23 3.33
CA LEU A 142 -4.91 7.63 3.27
C LEU A 142 -5.93 8.72 2.98
N GLY A 143 -6.68 8.59 1.90
CA GLY A 143 -7.64 9.60 1.47
C GLY A 143 -8.83 9.03 0.71
N LEU A 144 -9.51 9.89 -0.01
CA LEU A 144 -10.66 9.55 -0.85
C LEU A 144 -10.33 9.78 -2.32
N ILE A 145 -10.36 8.70 -3.11
CA ILE A 145 -10.44 8.83 -4.56
C ILE A 145 -11.92 8.90 -4.96
N TYR A 146 -12.27 9.77 -5.90
CA TYR A 146 -13.64 9.99 -6.29
C TYR A 146 -13.79 10.47 -7.74
N ASN A 147 -14.96 10.21 -8.31
CA ASN A 147 -15.39 10.74 -9.60
C ASN A 147 -16.23 12.01 -9.34
N PRO A 148 -15.70 13.21 -9.66
CA PRO A 148 -16.38 14.47 -9.36
C PRO A 148 -17.71 14.62 -10.11
N SER A 149 -17.77 14.22 -11.38
CA SER A 149 -18.96 14.31 -12.23
C SER A 149 -20.08 13.38 -11.75
N GLU A 150 -19.72 12.14 -11.36
CA GLU A 150 -20.70 11.17 -10.83
C GLU A 150 -21.31 11.66 -9.52
N LEU A 151 -20.49 12.21 -8.60
CA LEU A 151 -21.00 12.76 -7.34
C LEU A 151 -21.83 14.03 -7.56
N ALA A 152 -21.37 14.96 -8.42
CA ALA A 152 -22.08 16.18 -8.77
C ALA A 152 -23.49 15.89 -9.32
N SER A 153 -23.63 14.83 -10.12
CA SER A 153 -24.92 14.40 -10.67
C SER A 153 -25.98 14.05 -9.62
N LYS A 154 -25.57 13.75 -8.37
CA LYS A 154 -26.49 13.36 -7.27
C LYS A 154 -26.93 14.53 -6.44
N VAL A 155 -26.21 15.63 -6.48
CA VAL A 155 -26.48 16.85 -5.68
C VAL A 155 -26.90 18.04 -6.55
N ASP A 156 -27.09 17.81 -7.86
CA ASP A 156 -27.50 18.81 -8.85
C ASP A 156 -26.50 19.98 -8.96
N GLU A 157 -25.20 19.63 -8.94
CA GLU A 157 -24.07 20.55 -9.12
C GLU A 157 -23.36 20.26 -10.45
N GLU A 158 -22.54 21.21 -10.95
CA GLU A 158 -21.74 21.04 -12.16
C GLU A 158 -20.46 20.25 -11.87
N ASP A 159 -19.87 20.45 -10.70
CA ASP A 159 -18.68 19.77 -10.21
C ASP A 159 -18.81 19.52 -8.71
N TYR A 160 -18.18 18.46 -8.19
CA TYR A 160 -18.23 18.10 -6.78
C TYR A 160 -16.83 17.89 -6.23
N THR A 161 -16.51 18.58 -5.15
CA THR A 161 -15.26 18.40 -4.42
C THR A 161 -15.54 17.73 -3.08
N VAL A 162 -14.87 16.59 -2.85
CA VAL A 162 -14.90 15.91 -1.56
C VAL A 162 -13.96 16.65 -0.60
N GLU A 163 -14.51 17.12 0.53
CA GLU A 163 -13.76 17.88 1.53
C GLU A 163 -13.78 17.23 2.93
N SER A 164 -14.66 16.28 3.17
CA SER A 164 -14.89 15.71 4.50
C SER A 164 -15.13 14.20 4.46
N TRP A 165 -14.68 13.50 5.48
CA TRP A 165 -15.02 12.09 5.70
C TRP A 165 -16.53 11.85 5.87
N GLU A 166 -17.30 12.89 6.23
CA GLU A 166 -18.76 12.82 6.34
C GLU A 166 -19.44 12.54 4.99
N ASP A 167 -18.75 12.68 3.86
CA ASP A 167 -19.27 12.33 2.53
C ASP A 167 -19.67 10.86 2.43
N PHE A 168 -19.04 9.98 3.19
CA PHE A 168 -19.47 8.60 3.34
C PHE A 168 -20.89 8.43 3.89
N LEU A 169 -21.42 9.45 4.58
CA LEU A 169 -22.72 9.40 5.25
C LEU A 169 -23.82 10.16 4.50
N LYS A 170 -23.45 10.90 3.42
CA LYS A 170 -24.45 11.63 2.63
C LYS A 170 -25.48 10.67 2.04
N PRO A 171 -26.79 10.87 2.28
CA PRO A 171 -27.83 10.00 1.74
C PRO A 171 -27.84 9.94 0.21
N GLU A 172 -27.42 11.04 -0.44
CA GLU A 172 -27.31 11.19 -1.90
C GLU A 172 -26.30 10.23 -2.50
N PHE A 173 -25.24 9.88 -1.73
CA PHE A 173 -24.16 8.99 -2.14
C PHE A 173 -24.35 7.55 -1.66
N LYS A 174 -25.56 7.22 -1.22
CA LYS A 174 -25.84 5.87 -0.71
C LYS A 174 -25.58 4.78 -1.75
N GLY A 175 -24.69 3.85 -1.39
CA GLY A 175 -24.29 2.72 -2.25
C GLY A 175 -23.30 3.10 -3.34
N MET A 176 -22.74 4.32 -3.30
CA MET A 176 -21.77 4.80 -4.30
C MET A 176 -20.33 4.77 -3.81
N ALA A 177 -20.10 4.46 -2.55
CA ALA A 177 -18.77 4.43 -1.94
C ALA A 177 -18.37 3.03 -1.52
N SER A 178 -17.06 2.75 -1.48
CA SER A 178 -16.48 1.59 -0.82
C SER A 178 -15.46 2.00 0.24
N LEU A 179 -15.24 1.11 1.19
CA LEU A 179 -14.28 1.28 2.29
C LEU A 179 -13.30 0.11 2.27
N LYS A 180 -12.03 0.36 2.56
CA LYS A 180 -11.02 -0.69 2.69
C LYS A 180 -11.42 -1.72 3.76
N ASP A 181 -11.32 -3.02 3.44
CA ASP A 181 -11.43 -4.12 4.43
C ASP A 181 -10.13 -4.24 5.24
N SER A 182 -9.66 -3.13 5.74
CA SER A 182 -8.52 -3.00 6.64
C SER A 182 -8.99 -2.42 7.96
N VAL A 183 -8.70 -3.12 9.05
CA VAL A 183 -9.14 -2.70 10.39
C VAL A 183 -8.51 -1.37 10.80
N ARG A 184 -7.24 -1.15 10.43
CA ARG A 184 -6.51 0.06 10.83
C ARG A 184 -7.01 1.28 10.07
N ASP A 185 -7.16 1.17 8.74
CA ASP A 185 -7.65 2.28 7.90
C ASP A 185 -9.08 2.66 8.24
N ALA A 186 -9.96 1.65 8.38
CA ALA A 186 -11.35 1.89 8.78
C ALA A 186 -11.46 2.51 10.19
N TYR A 187 -10.62 2.07 11.14
CA TYR A 187 -10.57 2.63 12.48
C TYR A 187 -10.11 4.08 12.46
N CYS A 188 -9.05 4.39 11.72
CA CYS A 188 -8.51 5.75 11.57
C CYS A 188 -9.60 6.73 11.11
N VAL A 189 -10.24 6.45 9.98
CA VAL A 189 -11.30 7.30 9.42
C VAL A 189 -12.46 7.47 10.40
N ALA A 190 -12.95 6.37 10.97
CA ALA A 190 -14.07 6.45 11.91
C ALA A 190 -13.69 7.19 13.21
N SER A 191 -12.45 7.10 13.68
CA SER A 191 -11.95 7.85 14.84
C SER A 191 -11.93 9.35 14.55
N ILE A 192 -11.43 9.76 13.39
CA ILE A 192 -11.46 11.17 12.95
C ILE A 192 -12.91 11.69 12.95
N MET A 193 -13.84 10.95 12.35
CA MET A 193 -15.25 11.33 12.30
C MET A 193 -15.90 11.44 13.70
N VAL A 194 -15.55 10.53 14.60
CA VAL A 194 -16.04 10.53 16.00
C VAL A 194 -15.55 11.76 16.76
N HIS A 195 -14.32 12.19 16.51
CA HIS A 195 -13.66 13.29 17.22
C HIS A 195 -13.63 14.61 16.44
N LYS A 196 -14.40 14.71 15.35
CA LYS A 196 -14.48 15.89 14.47
C LYS A 196 -14.70 17.19 15.24
N ASP A 197 -15.62 17.21 16.22
CA ASP A 197 -15.92 18.39 17.04
C ASP A 197 -14.74 18.82 17.93
N GLU A 198 -13.85 17.91 18.28
CA GLU A 198 -12.62 18.19 19.02
C GLU A 198 -11.57 18.78 18.07
N LEU A 199 -11.35 18.14 16.94
CA LEU A 199 -10.43 18.57 15.89
C LEU A 199 -10.78 19.98 15.38
N SER A 200 -12.05 20.29 15.14
CA SER A 200 -12.51 21.59 14.62
C SER A 200 -12.25 22.79 15.54
N LYS A 201 -11.83 22.58 16.79
CA LYS A 201 -11.50 23.64 17.74
C LYS A 201 -10.05 24.12 17.64
N VAL A 202 -9.22 23.39 16.93
CA VAL A 202 -7.80 23.67 16.77
C VAL A 202 -7.53 24.06 15.31
N ASP A 203 -6.66 25.01 15.11
CA ASP A 203 -6.24 25.44 13.77
C ASP A 203 -5.50 24.28 13.08
N SER A 204 -6.03 23.81 11.95
CA SER A 204 -5.52 22.65 11.22
C SER A 204 -4.10 22.81 10.68
N SER A 205 -3.60 24.05 10.56
CA SER A 205 -2.21 24.35 10.18
C SER A 205 -1.23 24.37 11.34
N SER A 206 -1.73 24.18 12.58
CA SER A 206 -0.92 24.30 13.78
C SER A 206 -0.25 22.98 14.18
N LYS A 207 0.90 23.08 14.86
CA LYS A 207 1.56 21.93 15.46
C LYS A 207 0.68 21.25 16.54
N GLU A 208 -0.22 22.01 17.19
CA GLU A 208 -1.19 21.48 18.15
C GLU A 208 -2.17 20.53 17.45
N TYR A 209 -2.61 20.87 16.23
CA TYR A 209 -3.45 19.99 15.44
C TYR A 209 -2.75 18.69 15.07
N ASN A 210 -1.51 18.77 14.62
CA ASN A 210 -0.71 17.58 14.31
C ASN A 210 -0.58 16.64 15.51
N THR A 211 -0.36 17.19 16.71
CA THR A 211 -0.34 16.39 17.93
C THR A 211 -1.70 15.79 18.25
N LEU A 212 -2.77 16.54 18.03
CA LEU A 212 -4.14 16.09 18.30
C LEU A 212 -4.59 15.00 17.33
N ILE A 213 -4.32 15.15 16.03
CA ILE A 213 -4.69 14.14 15.05
C ILE A 213 -3.93 12.84 15.29
N GLN A 214 -2.63 12.93 15.64
CA GLN A 214 -1.80 11.80 16.01
C GLN A 214 -2.40 11.03 17.21
N ASP A 215 -2.93 11.72 18.21
CA ASP A 215 -3.61 11.12 19.35
C ASP A 215 -4.96 10.52 18.94
N VAL A 216 -5.78 11.28 18.21
CA VAL A 216 -7.14 10.86 17.82
C VAL A 216 -7.15 9.54 17.06
N ILE A 217 -6.31 9.37 16.05
CA ILE A 217 -6.30 8.15 15.22
C ILE A 217 -5.78 6.91 15.96
N ASN A 218 -5.17 7.12 17.13
CA ASN A 218 -4.56 6.06 17.95
C ASN A 218 -5.29 5.84 19.29
N ARG A 219 -6.40 6.56 19.56
CA ARG A 219 -7.20 6.35 20.77
C ARG A 219 -7.93 5.01 20.75
N VAL A 220 -7.74 4.21 21.80
CA VAL A 220 -8.31 2.86 21.91
C VAL A 220 -8.84 2.56 23.30
N SER A 221 -9.40 3.56 23.98
CA SER A 221 -10.17 3.25 25.20
C SER A 221 -11.43 2.45 24.83
N ASP A 222 -12.00 1.72 25.79
CA ASP A 222 -13.25 0.97 25.56
C ASP A 222 -14.37 1.88 25.04
N GLU A 223 -14.42 3.14 25.50
CA GLU A 223 -15.39 4.14 25.04
C GLU A 223 -15.13 4.56 23.59
N ASP A 224 -13.87 4.78 23.21
CA ASP A 224 -13.49 5.15 21.85
C ASP A 224 -13.78 3.99 20.88
N ILE A 225 -13.42 2.76 21.24
CA ILE A 225 -13.71 1.55 20.45
C ILE A 225 -15.22 1.40 20.22
N GLU A 226 -16.07 1.67 21.24
CA GLU A 226 -17.52 1.62 21.09
C GLU A 226 -18.03 2.71 20.13
N LYS A 227 -17.57 3.96 20.26
CA LYS A 227 -17.93 5.09 19.39
C LYS A 227 -17.52 4.80 17.93
N VAL A 228 -16.28 4.37 17.72
CA VAL A 228 -15.74 3.98 16.41
C VAL A 228 -16.55 2.84 15.81
N SER A 229 -16.87 1.81 16.60
CA SER A 229 -17.71 0.68 16.17
C SER A 229 -19.09 1.15 15.67
N ASN A 230 -19.70 2.10 16.36
CA ASN A 230 -21.01 2.64 15.98
C ASN A 230 -20.90 3.47 14.67
N LYS A 231 -19.87 4.32 14.55
CA LYS A 231 -19.60 5.09 13.34
C LYS A 231 -19.34 4.18 12.14
N LEU A 232 -18.55 3.14 12.28
CA LEU A 232 -18.28 2.14 11.22
C LEU A 232 -19.56 1.41 10.78
N ARG A 233 -20.49 1.12 11.69
CA ARG A 233 -21.79 0.54 11.31
C ARG A 233 -22.65 1.54 10.54
N GLU A 234 -22.58 2.83 10.89
CA GLU A 234 -23.25 3.90 10.18
C GLU A 234 -22.71 3.99 8.75
N ILE A 235 -21.38 4.11 8.57
CA ILE A 235 -20.72 4.11 7.26
C ILE A 235 -21.13 2.87 6.47
N LYS A 236 -20.99 1.67 7.04
CA LYS A 236 -21.35 0.41 6.39
C LYS A 236 -22.80 0.37 5.89
N SER A 237 -23.71 1.05 6.56
CA SER A 237 -25.13 1.09 6.14
C SER A 237 -25.36 1.97 4.91
N ASN A 238 -24.42 2.83 4.57
CA ASN A 238 -24.51 3.80 3.47
C ASN A 238 -23.64 3.42 2.25
N ILE A 239 -22.53 2.72 2.44
CA ILE A 239 -21.61 2.36 1.37
C ILE A 239 -22.09 1.17 0.55
N TYR A 240 -21.49 0.97 -0.64
CA TYR A 240 -21.66 -0.20 -1.49
C TYR A 240 -21.13 -1.46 -0.81
N GLY A 241 -19.91 -1.41 -0.26
CA GLY A 241 -19.29 -2.55 0.41
C GLY A 241 -17.90 -2.27 0.95
N LEU A 242 -17.33 -3.36 1.49
CA LEU A 242 -15.92 -3.40 1.91
C LEU A 242 -15.12 -4.12 0.81
N GLU A 243 -13.91 -3.66 0.57
CA GLU A 243 -13.04 -4.22 -0.46
C GLU A 243 -11.56 -4.14 -0.05
N VAL A 244 -10.70 -4.87 -0.70
CA VAL A 244 -9.24 -4.79 -0.49
C VAL A 244 -8.58 -4.17 -1.71
N ASP A 245 -8.84 -4.70 -2.91
CA ASP A 245 -8.18 -4.32 -4.15
C ASP A 245 -9.15 -3.97 -5.29
N SER A 246 -10.37 -4.49 -5.25
CA SER A 246 -11.32 -4.38 -6.36
C SER A 246 -11.76 -2.94 -6.69
N ALA A 247 -11.64 -2.00 -5.76
CA ALA A 247 -12.07 -0.63 -5.97
C ALA A 247 -11.27 0.11 -7.04
N LYS A 248 -10.01 -0.27 -7.29
CA LYS A 248 -9.19 0.30 -8.37
C LYS A 248 -9.92 0.23 -9.73
N GLY A 249 -10.46 -0.93 -10.06
CA GLY A 249 -11.26 -1.09 -11.29
C GLY A 249 -12.73 -0.71 -11.14
N ASP A 250 -13.33 -0.87 -9.95
CA ASP A 250 -14.75 -0.60 -9.70
C ASP A 250 -15.07 0.90 -9.86
N ILE A 251 -14.14 1.80 -9.50
CA ILE A 251 -14.32 3.25 -9.65
C ILE A 251 -14.20 3.69 -11.11
N VAL A 252 -13.26 3.12 -11.87
CA VAL A 252 -13.08 3.40 -13.31
C VAL A 252 -14.30 2.93 -14.11
N THR A 253 -14.88 1.78 -13.74
CA THR A 253 -16.08 1.26 -14.42
C THR A 253 -17.39 1.92 -13.98
N GLY A 254 -17.35 2.89 -13.05
CA GLY A 254 -18.52 3.58 -12.52
C GLY A 254 -19.44 2.72 -11.63
N LYS A 255 -18.93 1.60 -11.13
CA LYS A 255 -19.65 0.76 -10.15
C LYS A 255 -19.74 1.43 -8.78
N ILE A 256 -18.73 2.20 -8.43
CA ILE A 256 -18.66 3.12 -7.31
C ILE A 256 -18.18 4.48 -7.80
N ALA A 257 -18.48 5.54 -7.08
CA ALA A 257 -18.03 6.89 -7.40
C ALA A 257 -17.06 7.48 -6.35
N MET A 258 -16.83 6.76 -5.25
CA MET A 258 -15.91 7.18 -4.18
C MET A 258 -15.33 5.95 -3.49
N ASN A 259 -14.04 5.99 -3.14
CA ASN A 259 -13.38 4.91 -2.38
C ASN A 259 -12.40 5.47 -1.36
N LEU A 260 -12.34 4.83 -0.17
CA LEU A 260 -11.20 4.98 0.72
C LEU A 260 -10.00 4.29 0.08
N ALA A 261 -8.94 5.04 -0.22
CA ALA A 261 -7.80 4.53 -0.95
C ALA A 261 -6.48 4.95 -0.30
N TRP A 262 -5.47 4.11 -0.45
CA TRP A 262 -4.07 4.51 -0.32
C TRP A 262 -3.68 5.32 -1.55
N SER A 263 -2.81 6.30 -1.36
CA SER A 263 -2.41 7.21 -2.44
C SER A 263 -1.84 6.50 -3.67
N GLY A 264 -1.05 5.41 -3.51
CA GLY A 264 -0.55 4.63 -4.64
C GLY A 264 -1.67 3.96 -5.45
N ASP A 265 -2.64 3.31 -4.78
CA ASP A 265 -3.84 2.76 -5.45
C ASP A 265 -4.65 3.85 -6.17
N ALA A 266 -4.65 5.07 -5.60
CA ALA A 266 -5.36 6.19 -6.20
C ALA A 266 -4.67 6.67 -7.48
N VAL A 267 -3.35 6.80 -7.50
CA VAL A 267 -2.58 7.14 -8.73
C VAL A 267 -2.87 6.12 -9.82
N TYR A 268 -2.70 4.83 -9.54
CA TYR A 268 -3.01 3.76 -10.48
C TYR A 268 -4.42 3.87 -11.06
N SER A 269 -5.41 4.17 -10.20
CA SER A 269 -6.81 4.28 -10.65
C SER A 269 -7.06 5.54 -11.47
N ILE A 270 -6.36 6.64 -11.18
CA ILE A 270 -6.44 7.90 -11.93
C ILE A 270 -5.86 7.69 -13.33
N ASP A 271 -4.70 7.04 -13.46
CA ASP A 271 -4.06 6.75 -14.74
C ASP A 271 -4.95 5.84 -15.61
N LEU A 272 -5.46 4.76 -15.02
CA LEU A 272 -6.38 3.86 -15.72
C LEU A 272 -7.68 4.55 -16.15
N ALA A 273 -8.19 5.49 -15.37
CA ALA A 273 -9.39 6.26 -15.70
C ALA A 273 -9.13 7.28 -16.81
N GLU A 274 -7.95 7.88 -16.82
CA GLU A 274 -7.52 8.83 -17.86
C GLU A 274 -7.46 8.17 -19.24
N GLU A 275 -6.92 6.95 -19.34
CA GLU A 275 -6.96 6.14 -20.56
C GLU A 275 -8.40 5.90 -21.06
N ALA A 276 -9.36 5.86 -20.14
CA ALA A 276 -10.79 5.70 -20.45
C ALA A 276 -11.53 7.03 -20.68
N GLY A 277 -10.84 8.19 -20.60
CA GLY A 277 -11.42 9.53 -20.70
C GLY A 277 -12.30 9.91 -19.50
N ILE A 278 -12.00 9.36 -18.32
CA ILE A 278 -12.73 9.59 -17.05
C ILE A 278 -11.85 10.38 -16.11
N GLU A 279 -12.37 11.49 -15.59
CA GLU A 279 -11.70 12.26 -14.55
C GLU A 279 -11.92 11.63 -13.17
N LEU A 280 -10.84 11.29 -12.48
CA LEU A 280 -10.82 10.98 -11.06
C LEU A 280 -9.94 11.98 -10.32
N ARG A 281 -10.30 12.25 -9.06
CA ARG A 281 -9.55 13.10 -8.14
C ARG A 281 -9.26 12.37 -6.84
N TYR A 282 -8.21 12.78 -6.15
CA TYR A 282 -7.87 12.27 -4.82
C TYR A 282 -7.74 13.42 -3.83
N THR A 283 -8.18 13.21 -2.61
CA THR A 283 -8.04 14.18 -1.53
C THR A 283 -7.86 13.51 -0.16
N VAL A 284 -7.04 14.11 0.68
CA VAL A 284 -7.10 13.90 2.12
C VAL A 284 -8.07 14.94 2.67
N PRO A 285 -9.21 14.54 3.24
CA PRO A 285 -10.21 15.49 3.75
C PRO A 285 -9.67 16.51 4.74
N ASN A 286 -10.39 17.63 4.89
CA ASN A 286 -9.96 18.75 5.73
C ASN A 286 -9.74 18.40 7.20
N GLU A 287 -10.41 17.37 7.69
CA GLU A 287 -10.20 16.81 9.03
C GLU A 287 -8.86 16.04 9.15
N GLY A 288 -8.12 15.91 8.05
CA GLY A 288 -6.87 15.15 8.01
C GLY A 288 -7.05 13.65 7.86
N GLY A 289 -5.95 12.94 7.93
CA GLY A 289 -5.92 11.50 7.66
C GLY A 289 -4.74 10.79 8.31
N ASN A 290 -4.25 9.79 7.61
CA ASN A 290 -3.04 9.07 7.96
C ASN A 290 -1.95 9.32 6.90
N VAL A 291 -0.75 9.61 7.35
CA VAL A 291 0.45 9.37 6.55
C VAL A 291 0.98 7.99 6.94
N TRP A 292 1.10 7.11 5.94
CA TRP A 292 1.57 5.74 6.13
C TRP A 292 2.91 5.55 5.45
N PHE A 293 3.65 4.56 5.90
CA PHE A 293 4.85 4.08 5.22
C PHE A 293 5.04 2.59 5.50
N ASP A 294 5.67 1.94 4.53
CA ASP A 294 6.16 0.59 4.64
C ASP A 294 7.68 0.63 4.73
N GLY A 295 8.27 -0.30 5.46
CA GLY A 295 9.71 -0.28 5.68
C GLY A 295 10.31 -1.66 5.78
N TRP A 296 11.53 -1.78 5.26
CA TRP A 296 12.33 -2.99 5.36
C TRP A 296 12.82 -3.21 6.78
N VAL A 297 12.51 -4.35 7.34
CA VAL A 297 13.00 -4.81 8.65
C VAL A 297 13.66 -6.18 8.52
N MET A 298 14.63 -6.44 9.38
CA MET A 298 15.32 -7.72 9.47
C MET A 298 14.68 -8.60 10.56
N PRO A 299 13.98 -9.70 10.23
CA PRO A 299 13.55 -10.67 11.22
C PRO A 299 14.72 -11.26 12.01
N LYS A 300 14.45 -11.83 13.21
CA LYS A 300 15.48 -12.47 14.03
C LYS A 300 16.19 -13.58 13.27
N GLY A 301 17.52 -13.50 13.25
CA GLY A 301 18.40 -14.48 12.58
C GLY A 301 18.71 -14.16 11.12
N ALA A 302 18.30 -12.99 10.62
CA ALA A 302 18.59 -12.52 9.27
C ALA A 302 20.09 -12.43 8.97
N ASP A 303 20.45 -12.68 7.72
CA ASP A 303 21.75 -12.34 7.19
C ASP A 303 21.86 -10.81 7.02
N LYS A 304 22.49 -10.18 8.01
CA LYS A 304 22.54 -8.71 8.09
C LYS A 304 23.31 -8.07 6.94
N GLU A 305 24.33 -8.73 6.44
CA GLU A 305 25.11 -8.22 5.32
C GLU A 305 24.27 -8.17 4.05
N LEU A 306 23.62 -9.28 3.69
CA LEU A 306 22.77 -9.31 2.51
C LEU A 306 21.57 -8.36 2.66
N ALA A 307 20.95 -8.33 3.84
CA ALA A 307 19.79 -7.48 4.10
C ALA A 307 20.13 -6.00 4.00
N GLN A 308 21.20 -5.53 4.66
CA GLN A 308 21.58 -4.11 4.62
C GLN A 308 22.14 -3.70 3.25
N GLU A 309 22.81 -4.60 2.55
CA GLU A 309 23.29 -4.35 1.20
C GLU A 309 22.11 -4.23 0.21
N PHE A 310 21.08 -5.05 0.35
CA PHE A 310 19.86 -4.94 -0.46
C PHE A 310 19.13 -3.62 -0.21
N ILE A 311 19.03 -3.18 1.04
CA ILE A 311 18.45 -1.87 1.38
C ILE A 311 19.25 -0.74 0.73
N ASN A 312 20.59 -0.75 0.82
CA ASN A 312 21.44 0.24 0.16
C ASN A 312 21.25 0.26 -1.36
N PHE A 313 21.15 -0.93 -1.97
CA PHE A 313 20.92 -1.06 -3.41
C PHE A 313 19.57 -0.47 -3.83
N LEU A 314 18.47 -0.81 -3.13
CA LEU A 314 17.16 -0.23 -3.38
C LEU A 314 17.11 1.28 -3.15
N SER A 315 18.07 1.82 -2.41
CA SER A 315 18.17 3.25 -2.08
C SER A 315 19.03 4.05 -3.06
N LEU A 316 19.52 3.41 -4.12
CA LEU A 316 20.07 4.12 -5.26
C LEU A 316 18.93 4.85 -5.98
N PRO A 317 19.04 6.16 -6.25
CA PRO A 317 17.92 6.92 -6.85
C PRO A 317 17.43 6.35 -8.17
N GLU A 318 18.32 5.79 -9.00
CA GLU A 318 17.99 5.17 -10.29
C GLU A 318 17.18 3.88 -10.09
N ILE A 319 17.52 3.06 -9.09
CA ILE A 319 16.79 1.82 -8.76
C ILE A 319 15.44 2.16 -8.13
N ALA A 320 15.40 3.19 -7.28
CA ALA A 320 14.15 3.67 -6.71
C ALA A 320 13.21 4.23 -7.78
N ALA A 321 13.72 4.96 -8.77
CA ALA A 321 12.95 5.45 -9.91
C ALA A 321 12.38 4.30 -10.73
N GLN A 322 13.20 3.33 -11.16
CA GLN A 322 12.78 2.12 -11.87
C GLN A 322 11.65 1.40 -11.12
N ASN A 323 11.80 1.27 -9.81
CA ASN A 323 10.81 0.60 -8.96
C ASN A 323 9.49 1.39 -8.86
N MET A 324 9.55 2.75 -8.82
CA MET A 324 8.37 3.60 -8.87
C MET A 324 7.61 3.50 -10.20
N GLU A 325 8.34 3.42 -11.32
CA GLU A 325 7.74 3.28 -12.66
C GLU A 325 6.92 1.99 -12.79
N GLU A 326 7.41 0.88 -12.23
CA GLU A 326 6.71 -0.41 -12.28
C GLU A 326 5.51 -0.46 -11.35
N ILE A 327 5.66 0.01 -10.09
CA ILE A 327 4.62 -0.20 -9.07
C ILE A 327 3.68 0.98 -8.84
N GLY A 328 4.02 2.19 -9.35
CA GLY A 328 3.21 3.40 -9.23
C GLY A 328 3.16 4.02 -7.83
N TYR A 329 3.86 3.46 -6.84
CA TYR A 329 3.91 3.97 -5.47
C TYR A 329 5.08 4.93 -5.28
N THR A 330 4.91 5.90 -4.38
CA THR A 330 5.95 6.91 -4.10
C THR A 330 7.05 6.32 -3.22
N SER A 331 8.28 6.31 -3.73
CA SER A 331 9.47 5.91 -2.97
C SER A 331 9.76 6.88 -1.83
N SER A 332 10.35 6.35 -0.76
CA SER A 332 10.96 7.17 0.29
C SER A 332 12.29 7.79 -0.14
N ILE A 333 12.85 7.32 -1.24
CA ILE A 333 14.11 7.79 -1.78
C ILE A 333 13.86 9.06 -2.59
N ALA A 334 14.73 10.05 -2.40
CA ALA A 334 14.81 11.30 -3.14
C ALA A 334 16.05 11.25 -4.06
N GLY A 335 16.55 12.38 -4.54
CA GLY A 335 17.73 12.46 -5.39
C GLY A 335 17.39 12.85 -6.83
N ASP A 336 18.45 13.05 -7.62
CA ASP A 336 18.33 13.63 -8.96
C ASP A 336 17.44 12.79 -9.90
N ALA A 337 17.55 11.47 -9.87
CA ALA A 337 16.73 10.58 -10.70
C ALA A 337 15.23 10.69 -10.38
N ILE A 338 14.89 10.79 -9.09
CA ILE A 338 13.48 10.95 -8.67
C ILE A 338 12.97 12.36 -9.06
N TYR A 339 13.80 13.39 -8.94
CA TYR A 339 13.41 14.74 -9.37
C TYR A 339 13.12 14.78 -10.88
N ASN A 340 14.00 14.18 -11.68
CA ASN A 340 13.81 14.09 -13.12
C ASN A 340 12.55 13.28 -13.49
N LEU A 341 12.31 12.18 -12.79
CA LEU A 341 11.11 11.36 -13.00
C LEU A 341 9.81 12.15 -12.74
N ILE A 342 9.80 13.03 -11.72
CA ILE A 342 8.66 13.93 -11.46
C ILE A 342 8.44 14.90 -12.62
N ASP A 343 9.51 15.47 -13.18
CA ASP A 343 9.41 16.37 -14.33
C ASP A 343 8.97 15.65 -15.61
N GLU A 344 9.46 14.42 -15.81
CA GLU A 344 9.05 13.55 -16.91
C GLU A 344 7.58 13.11 -16.82
N TRP A 345 7.06 12.91 -15.61
CA TRP A 345 5.66 12.50 -15.43
C TRP A 345 4.68 13.66 -15.41
N TYR A 346 5.05 14.78 -14.79
CA TYR A 346 4.10 15.83 -14.41
C TYR A 346 4.53 17.23 -14.81
N GLY A 347 5.76 17.40 -15.27
CA GLY A 347 6.34 18.69 -15.58
C GLY A 347 6.23 19.11 -17.05
N VAL A 348 7.02 20.12 -17.39
CA VAL A 348 7.15 20.58 -18.79
C VAL A 348 7.70 19.48 -19.69
N ALA A 349 8.65 18.70 -19.17
CA ALA A 349 9.26 17.58 -19.91
C ALA A 349 8.23 16.52 -20.33
N SER A 350 7.21 16.26 -19.54
CA SER A 350 6.10 15.36 -19.90
C SER A 350 5.43 15.75 -21.22
N ASN A 351 5.05 17.03 -21.33
CA ASN A 351 4.35 17.53 -22.51
C ASN A 351 5.27 17.60 -23.75
N GLU A 352 6.55 17.93 -23.54
CA GLU A 352 7.55 17.93 -24.62
C GLU A 352 7.79 16.51 -25.16
N LEU A 353 7.92 15.50 -24.27
CA LEU A 353 8.08 14.09 -24.64
C LEU A 353 6.85 13.58 -25.41
N TYR A 354 5.65 13.93 -24.96
CA TYR A 354 4.42 13.54 -25.66
C TYR A 354 4.35 14.10 -27.09
N VAL A 355 4.79 15.36 -27.30
CA VAL A 355 4.89 15.93 -28.66
C VAL A 355 5.93 15.19 -29.50
N GLU A 356 7.10 14.82 -28.92
CA GLU A 356 8.14 14.07 -29.61
C GLU A 356 7.65 12.67 -30.03
N GLU A 357 6.90 11.97 -29.16
CA GLU A 357 6.29 10.66 -29.45
C GLU A 357 5.24 10.76 -30.56
N CYS A 358 4.35 11.74 -30.52
CA CYS A 358 3.37 11.99 -31.57
C CYS A 358 4.05 12.33 -32.90
N GLN A 359 5.16 13.11 -32.88
CA GLN A 359 5.93 13.40 -34.07
C GLN A 359 6.59 12.15 -34.64
N ALA A 360 7.18 11.30 -33.80
CA ALA A 360 7.79 10.04 -34.22
C ALA A 360 6.75 9.10 -34.85
N LEU A 361 5.56 8.99 -34.25
CA LEU A 361 4.45 8.21 -34.78
C LEU A 361 3.98 8.72 -36.14
N TYR A 362 3.87 10.04 -36.32
CA TYR A 362 3.50 10.64 -37.62
C TYR A 362 4.60 10.44 -38.65
N ASP A 363 5.87 10.50 -38.29
CA ASP A 363 7.00 10.28 -39.21
C ASP A 363 7.06 8.81 -39.68
N GLU A 364 6.71 7.85 -38.80
CA GLU A 364 6.65 6.42 -39.16
C GLU A 364 5.42 6.09 -40.04
N ASP A 365 4.25 6.61 -39.70
CA ASP A 365 3.00 6.39 -40.44
C ASP A 365 2.22 7.72 -40.60
N PRO A 366 2.44 8.47 -41.71
CA PRO A 366 1.87 9.79 -41.92
C PRO A 366 0.37 9.75 -42.33
N THR A 367 -0.46 9.27 -41.43
CA THR A 367 -1.92 9.29 -41.56
C THR A 367 -2.51 10.64 -41.16
N ILE A 368 -3.79 10.88 -41.51
CA ILE A 368 -4.51 12.08 -41.04
C ILE A 368 -4.70 12.00 -39.53
N GLU A 369 -4.96 10.82 -38.98
CA GLU A 369 -5.19 10.57 -37.58
C GLU A 369 -3.93 10.88 -36.74
N ASN A 370 -2.75 10.37 -37.14
CA ASN A 370 -1.49 10.67 -36.47
C ASN A 370 -1.09 12.15 -36.57
N LYS A 371 -1.49 12.82 -37.68
CA LYS A 371 -1.28 14.26 -37.80
C LYS A 371 -2.20 15.05 -36.89
N GLU A 372 -3.46 14.67 -36.76
CA GLU A 372 -4.40 15.31 -35.84
C GLU A 372 -3.92 15.15 -34.39
N LEU A 373 -3.45 13.96 -34.01
CA LEU A 373 -2.87 13.70 -32.68
C LEU A 373 -1.65 14.61 -32.39
N LEU A 374 -0.73 14.74 -33.34
CA LEU A 374 0.43 15.65 -33.21
C LEU A 374 0.00 17.11 -33.10
N ASP A 375 -0.94 17.54 -33.96
CA ASP A 375 -1.42 18.92 -33.94
C ASP A 375 -2.14 19.24 -32.60
N GLU A 376 -2.85 18.27 -32.00
CA GLU A 376 -3.47 18.36 -30.67
C GLU A 376 -2.41 18.40 -29.55
N ALA A 377 -1.37 17.57 -29.61
CA ALA A 377 -0.29 17.56 -28.62
C ALA A 377 0.48 18.89 -28.61
N ILE A 378 0.79 19.45 -29.80
CA ILE A 378 1.43 20.77 -29.92
C ILE A 378 0.53 21.88 -29.36
N ALA A 379 -0.78 21.84 -29.69
CA ALA A 379 -1.73 22.84 -29.18
C ALA A 379 -1.84 22.77 -27.64
N TYR A 380 -1.86 21.55 -27.08
CA TYR A 380 -1.86 21.37 -25.63
C TYR A 380 -0.61 21.95 -24.97
N LEU A 381 0.59 21.65 -25.52
CA LEU A 381 1.85 22.20 -25.00
C LEU A 381 1.87 23.75 -25.02
N ASP A 382 1.31 24.37 -26.07
CA ASP A 382 1.24 25.83 -26.21
C ASP A 382 0.23 26.48 -25.25
N GLU A 383 -0.83 25.75 -24.81
CA GLU A 383 -1.91 26.25 -23.96
C GLU A 383 -1.78 25.79 -22.50
N ALA A 384 -0.93 24.80 -22.21
CA ALA A 384 -0.73 24.24 -20.87
C ALA A 384 -0.31 25.34 -19.86
N THR A 385 -0.86 25.24 -18.67
CA THR A 385 -0.52 26.10 -17.55
C THR A 385 0.20 25.30 -16.48
N TYR A 386 1.12 25.96 -15.76
CA TYR A 386 2.01 25.30 -14.83
C TYR A 386 2.02 26.01 -13.49
N THR A 387 2.08 25.22 -12.42
CA THR A 387 2.22 25.70 -11.05
C THR A 387 3.59 25.31 -10.48
N GLU A 388 4.29 26.28 -9.86
CA GLU A 388 5.51 26.04 -9.10
C GLU A 388 5.16 25.45 -7.72
N VAL A 389 5.72 24.28 -7.39
CA VAL A 389 5.49 23.59 -6.12
C VAL A 389 6.79 23.44 -5.35
N ASP A 390 6.77 23.78 -4.05
CA ASP A 390 7.93 23.69 -3.16
C ASP A 390 7.99 22.28 -2.52
N LEU A 391 8.88 21.43 -3.01
CA LEU A 391 9.17 20.09 -2.49
C LEU A 391 10.42 20.04 -1.60
N THR A 392 10.86 21.16 -1.07
CA THR A 392 12.04 21.24 -0.19
C THR A 392 11.94 20.27 0.98
N TYR A 393 10.74 20.06 1.54
CA TYR A 393 10.54 19.13 2.66
C TYR A 393 10.97 17.70 2.33
N PHE A 394 10.78 17.29 1.07
CA PHE A 394 11.06 15.93 0.61
C PHE A 394 12.51 15.76 0.12
N PHE A 395 13.05 16.75 -0.60
CA PHE A 395 14.33 16.65 -1.28
C PHE A 395 15.52 17.35 -0.59
N LYS A 396 15.32 18.03 0.52
CA LYS A 396 16.38 18.83 1.13
C LYS A 396 17.64 18.02 1.43
N GLY A 397 18.73 18.38 0.75
CA GLY A 397 20.05 17.78 0.98
C GLY A 397 20.34 16.52 0.16
N THR A 398 19.41 16.09 -0.70
CA THR A 398 19.55 14.88 -1.54
C THR A 398 19.79 15.20 -3.02
N LEU A 399 19.69 16.47 -3.43
CA LEU A 399 19.83 16.89 -4.83
C LEU A 399 21.17 17.58 -5.09
N SER A 400 21.63 17.47 -6.33
CA SER A 400 22.72 18.26 -6.90
C SER A 400 22.38 19.75 -6.93
N GLU A 401 23.41 20.63 -6.84
CA GLU A 401 23.23 22.07 -6.77
C GLU A 401 22.43 22.67 -7.95
N GLU A 402 22.47 22.04 -9.11
CA GLU A 402 21.78 22.49 -10.32
C GLU A 402 20.25 22.47 -10.22
N TYR A 403 19.67 21.59 -9.37
CA TYR A 403 18.24 21.50 -9.13
C TYR A 403 17.74 22.46 -8.04
N LEU A 404 18.62 23.24 -7.44
CA LEU A 404 18.27 24.14 -6.34
C LEU A 404 17.94 25.54 -6.82
N THR A 405 16.86 26.11 -6.34
CA THR A 405 16.52 27.52 -6.46
C THR A 405 16.85 28.24 -5.13
N GLY A 406 18.11 28.61 -4.95
CA GLY A 406 18.65 29.10 -3.67
C GLY A 406 18.83 27.94 -2.71
N ASP A 407 18.03 27.89 -1.64
CA ASP A 407 17.96 26.79 -0.65
C ASP A 407 16.67 25.97 -0.77
N LYS A 408 15.93 26.16 -1.86
CA LYS A 408 14.65 25.51 -2.13
C LYS A 408 14.73 24.54 -3.29
N VAL A 409 13.87 23.56 -3.26
CA VAL A 409 13.59 22.65 -4.36
C VAL A 409 12.21 22.97 -4.91
N ILE A 410 12.17 23.55 -6.11
CA ILE A 410 10.94 23.93 -6.79
C ILE A 410 10.78 23.07 -8.02
N VAL A 411 9.63 22.42 -8.15
CA VAL A 411 9.22 21.67 -9.35
C VAL A 411 8.13 22.46 -10.07
N THR A 412 8.12 22.41 -11.40
CA THR A 412 7.12 23.07 -12.23
C THR A 412 6.18 22.01 -12.77
N ILE A 413 4.94 22.00 -12.32
CA ILE A 413 3.97 20.93 -12.57
C ILE A 413 2.84 21.47 -13.45
N ASP A 414 2.45 20.69 -14.46
CA ASP A 414 1.25 20.95 -15.26
C ASP A 414 0.00 20.92 -14.39
N ASP A 415 -0.83 21.95 -14.50
CA ASP A 415 -2.02 22.14 -13.67
C ASP A 415 -3.03 20.98 -13.81
N SER A 416 -2.99 20.21 -14.90
CA SER A 416 -3.83 19.02 -15.09
C SER A 416 -3.55 17.91 -14.11
N TYR A 417 -2.35 17.84 -13.52
CA TYR A 417 -1.96 16.85 -12.52
C TYR A 417 -2.19 17.31 -11.07
N MET A 418 -2.58 18.61 -10.88
CA MET A 418 -2.89 19.15 -9.57
C MET A 418 -4.25 18.67 -9.07
N GLY A 419 -4.34 18.22 -7.81
CA GLY A 419 -5.53 17.55 -7.25
C GLY A 419 -5.74 16.13 -7.76
N ARG A 420 -4.79 15.60 -8.53
CA ARG A 420 -4.79 14.29 -9.16
C ARG A 420 -3.46 13.56 -8.83
N GLN A 421 -2.76 13.00 -9.83
CA GLN A 421 -1.58 12.15 -9.61
C GLN A 421 -0.50 12.82 -8.78
N PHE A 422 -0.05 14.01 -9.19
CA PHE A 422 1.09 14.67 -8.54
C PHE A 422 0.84 14.97 -7.06
N THR A 423 -0.26 15.63 -6.73
CA THR A 423 -0.57 15.95 -5.32
C THR A 423 -0.93 14.73 -4.49
N THR A 424 -1.28 13.62 -5.13
CA THR A 424 -1.51 12.33 -4.49
C THR A 424 -0.20 11.68 -4.04
N GLN A 425 0.84 11.78 -4.87
CA GLN A 425 2.18 11.26 -4.56
C GLN A 425 2.98 12.22 -3.66
N TYR A 426 2.87 13.52 -3.90
CA TYR A 426 3.62 14.56 -3.18
C TYR A 426 2.66 15.58 -2.56
N PRO A 427 1.94 15.22 -1.50
CA PRO A 427 1.04 16.15 -0.81
C PRO A 427 1.82 17.29 -0.17
N ASP A 428 1.19 18.47 -0.08
CA ASP A 428 1.78 19.62 0.57
C ASP A 428 1.95 19.46 2.10
N LEU A 429 2.81 20.29 2.68
CA LEU A 429 3.06 20.25 4.13
C LEU A 429 1.79 20.52 4.97
N ASP A 430 0.85 21.32 4.48
CA ASP A 430 -0.38 21.60 5.21
C ASP A 430 -1.25 20.34 5.28
N THR A 431 -1.29 19.55 4.21
CA THR A 431 -1.93 18.24 4.18
C THR A 431 -1.23 17.25 5.11
N LEU A 432 0.11 17.17 5.03
CA LEU A 432 0.90 16.27 5.88
C LEU A 432 0.79 16.64 7.37
N ASN A 433 0.73 17.93 7.71
CA ASN A 433 0.52 18.39 9.09
C ASN A 433 -0.85 18.02 9.67
N ARG A 434 -1.83 17.74 8.80
CA ARG A 434 -3.14 17.19 9.20
C ARG A 434 -3.19 15.67 9.25
N CYS A 435 -2.07 14.99 9.00
CA CYS A 435 -2.00 13.53 9.04
C CYS A 435 -1.25 13.05 10.28
N GLY A 436 -1.70 11.93 10.83
CA GLY A 436 -1.00 11.22 11.89
C GLY A 436 -0.43 9.89 11.40
N VAL A 437 0.53 9.34 12.12
CA VAL A 437 1.10 8.01 11.89
C VAL A 437 0.32 6.98 12.72
N MET A 438 -0.08 5.88 12.13
CA MET A 438 -0.75 4.79 12.85
C MET A 438 0.23 4.10 13.81
N GLN A 439 -0.24 3.84 15.03
CA GLN A 439 0.52 3.13 16.05
C GLN A 439 -0.10 1.77 16.34
N ASP A 440 0.71 0.86 16.82
CA ASP A 440 0.22 -0.40 17.35
C ASP A 440 -0.68 -0.18 18.57
N PHE A 441 -1.80 -0.86 18.63
CA PHE A 441 -2.78 -0.73 19.73
C PHE A 441 -2.46 -1.57 20.96
N ASP A 442 -1.28 -2.14 21.02
CA ASP A 442 -0.79 -2.93 22.16
C ASP A 442 -1.80 -4.03 22.59
N GLU A 443 -2.21 -4.00 23.86
CA GLU A 443 -3.14 -4.97 24.44
C GLU A 443 -4.55 -4.87 23.83
N GLN A 444 -4.90 -3.74 23.17
CA GLN A 444 -6.21 -3.52 22.56
C GLN A 444 -6.33 -4.07 21.13
N ASN A 445 -5.25 -4.54 20.53
CA ASN A 445 -5.28 -5.09 19.16
C ASN A 445 -6.37 -6.16 18.99
N GLU A 446 -6.48 -7.11 19.92
CA GLU A 446 -7.49 -8.16 19.84
C GLU A 446 -8.91 -7.62 20.01
N THR A 447 -9.11 -6.63 20.88
CA THR A 447 -10.41 -5.97 21.10
C THR A 447 -10.86 -5.24 19.83
N VAL A 448 -9.95 -4.48 19.20
CA VAL A 448 -10.22 -3.76 17.95
C VAL A 448 -10.48 -4.72 16.79
N LEU A 449 -9.70 -5.79 16.67
CA LEU A 449 -9.94 -6.84 15.66
C LEU A 449 -11.31 -7.49 15.85
N GLN A 450 -11.69 -7.84 17.08
CA GLN A 450 -13.00 -8.41 17.38
C GLN A 450 -14.13 -7.42 17.10
N MET A 451 -13.93 -6.13 17.40
CA MET A 451 -14.85 -5.05 17.02
C MET A 451 -15.06 -5.04 15.50
N TRP A 452 -13.99 -5.07 14.71
CA TRP A 452 -14.03 -5.08 13.25
C TRP A 452 -14.80 -6.29 12.69
N ILE A 453 -14.51 -7.49 13.20
CA ILE A 453 -15.25 -8.71 12.86
C ILE A 453 -16.76 -8.52 13.11
N ASN A 454 -17.12 -7.92 14.25
CA ASN A 454 -18.52 -7.66 14.62
C ASN A 454 -19.17 -6.59 13.74
N VAL A 455 -18.42 -5.58 13.27
CA VAL A 455 -18.89 -4.58 12.29
C VAL A 455 -19.14 -5.23 10.94
N LYS A 456 -18.24 -6.10 10.49
CA LYS A 456 -18.39 -6.82 9.21
C LYS A 456 -19.54 -7.83 9.24
N ALA A 457 -19.76 -8.47 10.37
CA ALA A 457 -20.80 -9.47 10.49
C ALA A 457 -22.19 -8.90 10.15
N ASN A 458 -22.83 -9.42 9.13
CA ASN A 458 -24.24 -9.17 8.90
C ASN A 458 -25.02 -9.82 10.03
N LYS A 459 -25.72 -9.04 10.83
CA LYS A 459 -26.71 -9.60 11.75
C LYS A 459 -27.74 -10.32 10.89
N ALA A 460 -27.58 -11.65 10.74
CA ALA A 460 -28.68 -12.44 10.18
C ALA A 460 -29.94 -12.09 10.96
N SER A 461 -30.96 -11.60 10.26
CA SER A 461 -32.16 -11.15 10.96
C SER A 461 -32.66 -12.31 11.82
N VAL A 462 -33.00 -12.05 13.06
CA VAL A 462 -33.56 -13.05 13.99
C VAL A 462 -34.69 -13.80 13.30
N ILE A 463 -35.43 -13.14 12.42
CA ILE A 463 -36.47 -13.71 11.57
C ILE A 463 -35.92 -14.80 10.64
N LEU A 464 -34.74 -14.57 10.03
CA LEU A 464 -34.12 -15.52 9.09
C LEU A 464 -33.61 -16.76 9.84
N ILE A 465 -32.99 -16.56 11.02
CA ILE A 465 -32.53 -17.64 11.89
C ILE A 465 -33.73 -18.46 12.40
N VAL A 466 -34.78 -17.80 12.89
CA VAL A 466 -36.02 -18.44 13.36
C VAL A 466 -36.71 -19.18 12.21
N SER A 467 -36.74 -18.59 11.01
CA SER A 467 -37.31 -19.23 9.81
C SER A 467 -36.52 -20.48 9.42
N LEU A 468 -35.19 -20.43 9.46
CA LEU A 468 -34.33 -21.56 9.15
C LEU A 468 -34.51 -22.71 10.18
N ILE A 469 -34.53 -22.37 11.48
CA ILE A 469 -34.76 -23.33 12.55
C ILE A 469 -36.17 -23.96 12.41
N SER A 470 -37.19 -23.18 12.10
CA SER A 470 -38.54 -23.63 11.88
C SER A 470 -38.64 -24.56 10.68
N PHE A 471 -37.98 -24.25 9.58
CA PHE A 471 -37.93 -25.09 8.38
C PHE A 471 -37.24 -26.41 8.65
N VAL A 472 -36.11 -26.42 9.33
CA VAL A 472 -35.37 -27.64 9.70
C VAL A 472 -36.22 -28.50 10.63
N THR A 473 -36.90 -27.92 11.62
CA THR A 473 -37.77 -28.59 12.55
C THR A 473 -38.95 -29.25 11.83
N LEU A 474 -39.59 -28.51 10.90
CA LEU A 474 -40.68 -29.04 10.07
C LEU A 474 -40.22 -30.20 9.19
N ALA A 475 -39.06 -30.12 8.57
CA ALA A 475 -38.46 -31.17 7.77
C ALA A 475 -38.24 -32.45 8.61
N ILE A 476 -37.70 -32.33 9.83
CA ILE A 476 -37.49 -33.44 10.75
C ILE A 476 -38.84 -34.08 11.12
N LEU A 477 -39.87 -33.28 11.45
CA LEU A 477 -41.21 -33.78 11.78
C LEU A 477 -41.84 -34.52 10.61
N LEU A 478 -41.69 -34.03 9.37
CA LEU A 478 -42.18 -34.74 8.17
C LEU A 478 -41.48 -36.09 7.96
N VAL A 479 -40.17 -36.15 8.17
CA VAL A 479 -39.41 -37.41 8.09
C VAL A 479 -39.88 -38.39 9.15
N LEU A 480 -40.07 -37.95 10.38
CA LEU A 480 -40.57 -38.77 11.47
C LEU A 480 -41.99 -39.28 11.20
N TYR A 481 -42.87 -38.42 10.70
CA TYR A 481 -44.23 -38.75 10.31
C TYR A 481 -44.26 -39.79 9.17
N SER A 482 -43.43 -39.61 8.14
CA SER A 482 -43.31 -40.55 7.02
C SER A 482 -42.81 -41.92 7.49
N LYS A 483 -41.82 -41.99 8.36
CA LYS A 483 -41.34 -43.23 8.97
C LYS A 483 -42.42 -43.88 9.80
N ARG A 484 -43.15 -43.12 10.64
CA ARG A 484 -44.25 -43.65 11.44
C ARG A 484 -45.38 -44.23 10.58
N SER A 485 -45.75 -43.55 9.50
CA SER A 485 -46.77 -44.01 8.56
C SER A 485 -46.32 -45.26 7.80
N TYR A 486 -45.06 -45.37 7.41
CA TYR A 486 -44.45 -46.54 6.79
C TYR A 486 -44.50 -47.77 7.72
N PHE A 487 -44.07 -47.61 8.98
CA PHE A 487 -44.14 -48.73 9.96
C PHE A 487 -45.56 -49.08 10.29
N ALA A 488 -46.52 -48.16 10.35
CA ALA A 488 -47.93 -48.46 10.56
C ALA A 488 -48.52 -49.22 9.37
N ARG A 489 -48.19 -48.91 8.14
CA ARG A 489 -48.58 -49.69 6.93
C ARG A 489 -47.97 -51.07 6.93
N LYS A 490 -46.69 -51.24 7.26
CA LYS A 490 -45.99 -52.51 7.31
C LYS A 490 -46.59 -53.44 8.38
N ARG A 491 -46.97 -52.89 9.55
CA ARG A 491 -47.67 -53.64 10.59
C ARG A 491 -49.08 -54.13 10.16
N ARG A 492 -49.80 -53.35 9.31
CA ARG A 492 -51.11 -53.76 8.77
C ARG A 492 -51.00 -54.87 7.70
N LEU A 493 -49.93 -54.84 6.90
CA LEU A 493 -49.68 -55.86 5.86
C LEU A 493 -49.23 -57.19 6.46
N ASN A 494 -48.51 -57.14 7.57
CA ASN A 494 -48.10 -58.43 8.27
C ASN A 494 -49.16 -59.02 9.17
N LYS A 495 -50.39 -58.44 9.28
CA LYS A 495 -51.53 -58.94 10.01
C LYS A 495 -52.62 -59.54 9.11
N LYS A 496 -52.42 -59.51 7.78
CA LYS A 496 -53.16 -60.25 6.78
C LYS A 496 -52.37 -61.49 6.36
#